data_662b6a068cef49f45c1edb1f46337ce4
#
_entry.id   662b6a068cef49f45c1edb1f46337ce4
#
_cell.length_a   1.000
_cell.length_b   1.000
_cell.length_c   1.000
_cell.angle_alpha   90.00
_cell.angle_beta   90.00
_cell.angle_gamma   90.00
#
_symmetry.space_group_name_H-M   'P 1'
#
loop_
_entity.id
_entity.type
_entity.pdbx_description
1 polymer ?
#
loop_
_entity_poly.entity_id
_entity_poly.type
_entity_poly.pdbx_seq_one_letter_code
_entity_poly.pdbx_strand_id
1 'polypeptide(L)'
;ISMLQHDFSFDSAGSYTVRFAIEMLMVYFLEENFDPKYLAMVAKIQSDEYYINMMIAWYFATALAKQWDSTLQYLTEERLPLWVHNKTIQKAIESYRITQEQKEMLRRLRRK
;
A
#
# COMPACT_ATOMS: atom_id res chain seq x y z
N ILE A 1 -17.70 0.34 9.68
CA ILE A 1 -17.04 0.73 10.50
C ILE A 1 -16.73 2.19 10.62
N SER A 2 -17.34 2.72 11.65
CA SER A 2 -17.39 4.16 11.80
C SER A 2 -16.01 4.79 11.98
N MET A 3 -15.07 4.11 12.61
CA MET A 3 -13.76 4.70 12.84
C MET A 3 -12.99 5.00 11.54
N LEU A 4 -13.32 4.32 10.45
CA LEU A 4 -12.73 4.62 9.15
C LEU A 4 -13.49 5.70 8.41
N GLN A 5 -14.70 6.02 8.85
CA GLN A 5 -15.57 7.00 8.18
C GLN A 5 -15.55 8.35 8.87
N HIS A 6 -15.23 8.37 10.15
CA HIS A 6 -15.11 9.63 10.88
C HIS A 6 -13.70 10.18 10.70
N ASP A 7 -13.40 11.24 11.37
CA ASP A 7 -12.13 11.94 11.24
C ASP A 7 -10.94 11.13 11.73
N PHE A 8 -10.96 9.83 11.46
CA PHE A 8 -9.87 8.95 11.84
C PHE A 8 -8.57 9.43 11.18
N SER A 9 -7.58 9.69 11.99
CA SER A 9 -6.28 10.14 11.54
C SER A 9 -5.23 9.13 11.93
N PHE A 10 -4.49 8.63 10.93
CA PHE A 10 -3.39 7.73 11.21
C PHE A 10 -2.30 8.43 12.00
N ASP A 11 -2.19 9.74 11.86
CA ASP A 11 -1.14 10.50 12.55
C ASP A 11 -1.33 10.51 14.06
N SER A 12 -2.57 10.44 14.53
CA SER A 12 -2.87 10.47 15.95
C SER A 12 -3.13 9.10 16.54
N ALA A 13 -3.10 8.05 15.73
CA ALA A 13 -3.36 6.69 16.20
C ALA A 13 -2.08 6.03 16.69
N GLY A 14 -2.22 5.11 17.65
CA GLY A 14 -1.10 4.28 18.07
C GLY A 14 -0.73 3.29 16.97
N SER A 15 0.49 2.75 17.03
CA SER A 15 0.98 1.86 15.98
C SER A 15 0.12 0.61 15.81
N TYR A 16 -0.40 0.08 16.90
CA TYR A 16 -1.27 -1.10 16.84
C TYR A 16 -2.54 -0.79 16.05
N THR A 17 -3.14 0.36 16.31
CA THR A 17 -4.35 0.78 15.62
C THR A 17 -4.10 1.02 14.14
N VAL A 18 -2.96 1.64 13.81
CA VAL A 18 -2.59 1.89 12.42
C VAL A 18 -2.43 0.56 11.67
N ARG A 19 -1.71 -0.39 12.26
CA ARG A 19 -1.52 -1.70 11.64
C ARG A 19 -2.84 -2.40 11.40
N PHE A 20 -3.73 -2.36 12.40
CA PHE A 20 -5.05 -2.98 12.26
C PHE A 20 -5.84 -2.35 11.14
N ALA A 21 -5.82 -1.01 11.06
CA ALA A 21 -6.56 -0.30 10.02
C ALA A 21 -6.03 -0.66 8.62
N ILE A 22 -4.71 -0.72 8.45
CA ILE A 22 -4.14 -1.11 7.16
C ILE A 22 -4.56 -2.53 6.80
N GLU A 23 -4.52 -3.44 7.76
CA GLU A 23 -4.91 -4.83 7.52
C GLU A 23 -6.37 -4.92 7.10
N MET A 24 -7.24 -4.15 7.75
CA MET A 24 -8.66 -4.14 7.39
C MET A 24 -8.88 -3.63 5.97
N LEU A 25 -8.16 -2.57 5.58
CA LEU A 25 -8.25 -2.06 4.22
C LEU A 25 -7.77 -3.10 3.22
N MET A 26 -6.70 -3.81 3.56
CA MET A 26 -6.14 -4.82 2.67
C MET A 26 -7.09 -6.00 2.49
N VAL A 27 -7.76 -6.43 3.55
CA VAL A 27 -8.60 -7.61 3.51
C VAL A 27 -9.96 -7.33 2.90
N TYR A 28 -10.55 -6.16 3.21
CA TYR A 28 -11.94 -5.92 2.86
C TYR A 28 -12.16 -4.82 1.82
N PHE A 29 -11.18 -4.00 1.50
CA PHE A 29 -11.39 -2.81 0.69
C PHE A 29 -10.46 -2.73 -0.52
N LEU A 30 -10.07 -3.87 -1.06
CA LEU A 30 -9.28 -3.89 -2.30
C LEU A 30 -10.02 -4.56 -3.46
N GLU A 31 -11.24 -5.02 -3.24
CA GLU A 31 -12.03 -5.64 -4.30
C GLU A 31 -13.34 -4.88 -4.48
N GLU A 32 -14.48 -5.49 -4.12
CA GLU A 32 -15.78 -4.87 -4.37
C GLU A 32 -15.97 -3.53 -3.70
N ASN A 33 -15.39 -3.37 -2.51
CA ASN A 33 -15.53 -2.14 -1.73
C ASN A 33 -14.37 -1.18 -1.94
N PHE A 34 -13.58 -1.40 -2.99
CA PHE A 34 -12.43 -0.56 -3.24
C PHE A 34 -12.81 0.87 -3.58
N ASP A 35 -12.05 1.81 -3.06
CA ASP A 35 -12.16 3.22 -3.37
C ASP A 35 -10.72 3.77 -3.42
N PRO A 36 -10.35 4.48 -4.50
CA PRO A 36 -8.99 5.01 -4.60
C PRO A 36 -8.56 5.87 -3.42
N LYS A 37 -9.51 6.44 -2.68
CA LYS A 37 -9.15 7.24 -1.51
C LYS A 37 -8.42 6.45 -0.44
N TYR A 38 -8.63 5.13 -0.39
CA TYR A 38 -7.94 4.30 0.59
C TYR A 38 -6.45 4.20 0.29
N LEU A 39 -6.09 4.18 -0.99
CA LEU A 39 -4.69 4.21 -1.39
C LEU A 39 -4.03 5.50 -0.89
N ALA A 40 -4.72 6.63 -1.08
CA ALA A 40 -4.20 7.91 -0.63
C ALA A 40 -4.05 7.96 0.88
N MET A 41 -5.01 7.40 1.61
CA MET A 41 -4.95 7.36 3.07
C MET A 41 -3.72 6.60 3.55
N VAL A 42 -3.47 5.43 2.98
CA VAL A 42 -2.34 4.62 3.40
C VAL A 42 -1.02 5.26 2.97
N ALA A 43 -1.00 5.88 1.78
CA ALA A 43 0.21 6.53 1.28
C ALA A 43 0.67 7.70 2.16
N LYS A 44 -0.24 8.32 2.91
CA LYS A 44 0.08 9.44 3.77
C LYS A 44 0.68 9.03 5.11
N ILE A 45 0.65 7.75 5.44
CA ILE A 45 1.18 7.27 6.71
C ILE A 45 2.70 7.41 6.69
N GLN A 46 3.23 8.05 7.73
CA GLN A 46 4.67 8.17 7.90
C GLN A 46 5.04 7.59 9.25
N SER A 47 6.00 6.70 9.27
CA SER A 47 6.39 6.03 10.49
C SER A 47 7.84 5.56 10.40
N ASP A 48 8.50 5.57 11.55
CA ASP A 48 9.84 4.97 11.68
C ASP A 48 9.75 3.51 12.10
N GLU A 49 8.56 3.01 12.37
CA GLU A 49 8.38 1.64 12.84
C GLU A 49 8.41 0.66 11.67
N TYR A 50 9.29 -0.32 11.81
CA TYR A 50 9.50 -1.32 10.77
C TYR A 50 8.18 -2.03 10.39
N TYR A 51 7.42 -2.44 11.41
CA TYR A 51 6.21 -3.23 11.13
C TYR A 51 5.13 -2.42 10.44
N ILE A 52 5.01 -1.15 10.75
CA ILE A 52 4.05 -0.29 10.05
C ILE A 52 4.47 -0.15 8.60
N ASN A 53 5.76 0.11 8.35
CA ASN A 53 6.25 0.26 6.98
C ASN A 53 6.11 -1.05 6.19
N MET A 54 6.31 -2.20 6.83
CA MET A 54 6.07 -3.49 6.20
C MET A 54 4.60 -3.67 5.82
N MET A 55 3.69 -3.26 6.70
CA MET A 55 2.26 -3.37 6.41
C MET A 55 1.85 -2.47 5.25
N ILE A 56 2.41 -1.26 5.19
CA ILE A 56 2.14 -0.35 4.07
C ILE A 56 2.62 -0.96 2.77
N ALA A 57 3.83 -1.50 2.76
CA ALA A 57 4.38 -2.14 1.57
C ALA A 57 3.54 -3.35 1.15
N TRP A 58 3.14 -4.15 2.11
CA TRP A 58 2.29 -5.31 1.86
C TRP A 58 0.94 -4.89 1.27
N TYR A 59 0.35 -3.83 1.84
CA TYR A 59 -0.91 -3.29 1.34
C TYR A 59 -0.77 -2.88 -0.13
N PHE A 60 0.26 -2.10 -0.47
CA PHE A 60 0.43 -1.63 -1.84
C PHE A 60 0.79 -2.76 -2.79
N ALA A 61 1.54 -3.77 -2.34
CA ALA A 61 1.82 -4.93 -3.18
C ALA A 61 0.55 -5.70 -3.49
N THR A 62 -0.32 -5.89 -2.49
CA THR A 62 -1.60 -6.54 -2.69
C THR A 62 -2.51 -5.70 -3.57
N ALA A 63 -2.49 -4.39 -3.37
CA ALA A 63 -3.27 -3.47 -4.20
C ALA A 63 -2.82 -3.52 -5.66
N LEU A 64 -1.53 -3.66 -5.91
CA LEU A 64 -1.04 -3.83 -7.29
C LEU A 64 -1.64 -5.08 -7.94
N ALA A 65 -1.76 -6.16 -7.18
CA ALA A 65 -2.32 -7.40 -7.72
C ALA A 65 -3.82 -7.28 -8.01
N LYS A 66 -4.54 -6.49 -7.23
CA LYS A 66 -5.99 -6.41 -7.34
C LYS A 66 -6.49 -5.15 -8.05
N GLN A 67 -5.75 -4.06 -7.95
CA GLN A 67 -6.12 -2.76 -8.53
C GLN A 67 -4.89 -2.14 -9.17
N TRP A 68 -4.37 -2.80 -10.20
CA TRP A 68 -3.12 -2.42 -10.83
C TRP A 68 -3.10 -0.96 -11.30
N ASP A 69 -4.11 -0.59 -12.10
CA ASP A 69 -4.11 0.73 -12.72
C ASP A 69 -4.15 1.86 -11.70
N SER A 70 -4.99 1.69 -10.66
CA SER A 70 -5.13 2.72 -9.63
C SER A 70 -3.88 2.83 -8.76
N THR A 71 -3.17 1.72 -8.57
CA THR A 71 -2.06 1.64 -7.63
C THR A 71 -0.74 2.02 -8.28
N LEU A 72 -0.57 1.69 -9.55
CA LEU A 72 0.71 1.87 -10.23
C LEU A 72 1.21 3.32 -10.18
N GLN A 73 0.29 4.29 -10.24
CA GLN A 73 0.68 5.69 -10.23
C GLN A 73 1.45 6.08 -8.96
N TYR A 74 1.22 5.37 -7.85
CA TYR A 74 1.96 5.67 -6.62
C TYR A 74 3.43 5.33 -6.75
N LEU A 75 3.75 4.40 -7.63
CA LEU A 75 5.14 4.05 -7.92
C LEU A 75 5.73 4.92 -9.02
N THR A 76 4.97 5.14 -10.10
CA THR A 76 5.49 5.94 -11.22
C THR A 76 5.70 7.40 -10.83
N GLU A 77 4.86 7.92 -9.92
CA GLU A 77 4.96 9.30 -9.45
C GLU A 77 5.77 9.42 -8.16
N GLU A 78 6.36 8.33 -7.69
CA GLU A 78 7.21 8.30 -6.50
C GLU A 78 6.52 8.91 -5.28
N ARG A 79 5.28 8.49 -5.04
CA ARG A 79 4.45 9.05 -3.98
C ARG A 79 4.61 8.33 -2.65
N LEU A 80 5.46 7.32 -2.57
CA LEU A 80 5.72 6.57 -1.35
C LEU A 80 7.15 6.83 -0.86
N PRO A 81 7.40 6.75 0.45
CA PRO A 81 8.77 6.83 0.94
C PRO A 81 9.66 5.79 0.28
N LEU A 82 10.94 6.09 0.14
CA LEU A 82 11.88 5.26 -0.61
C LEU A 82 11.85 3.79 -0.18
N TRP A 83 11.94 3.55 1.12
CA TRP A 83 11.98 2.17 1.62
C TRP A 83 10.68 1.43 1.29
N VAL A 84 9.55 2.10 1.51
CA VAL A 84 8.23 1.50 1.25
C VAL A 84 8.06 1.23 -0.25
N HIS A 85 8.50 2.18 -1.08
CA HIS A 85 8.43 2.05 -2.54
C HIS A 85 9.15 0.78 -2.99
N ASN A 86 10.41 0.63 -2.59
CA ASN A 86 11.21 -0.52 -3.03
C ASN A 86 10.73 -1.83 -2.42
N LYS A 87 10.27 -1.79 -1.17
CA LYS A 87 9.75 -3.00 -0.53
C LYS A 87 8.44 -3.44 -1.19
N THR A 88 7.61 -2.48 -1.60
CA THR A 88 6.39 -2.79 -2.34
C THR A 88 6.71 -3.54 -3.63
N ILE A 89 7.70 -3.04 -4.37
CA ILE A 89 8.12 -3.68 -5.62
C ILE A 89 8.63 -5.08 -5.35
N GLN A 90 9.46 -5.24 -4.33
CA GLN A 90 10.00 -6.56 -3.98
C GLN A 90 8.88 -7.55 -3.69
N LYS A 91 7.91 -7.16 -2.88
CA LYS A 91 6.83 -8.08 -2.54
C LYS A 91 5.92 -8.37 -3.73
N ALA A 92 5.68 -7.37 -4.57
CA ALA A 92 4.86 -7.59 -5.76
C ALA A 92 5.51 -8.56 -6.71
N ILE A 93 6.83 -8.44 -6.91
CA ILE A 93 7.57 -9.35 -7.80
C ILE A 93 7.49 -10.79 -7.30
N GLU A 94 7.41 -10.98 -5.98
CA GLU A 94 7.31 -12.31 -5.39
C GLU A 94 5.91 -12.91 -5.53
N SER A 95 4.92 -12.13 -5.95
CA SER A 95 3.54 -12.59 -6.02
C SER A 95 3.27 -13.29 -7.34
N TYR A 96 2.64 -14.46 -7.27
CA TYR A 96 2.24 -15.18 -8.49
C TYR A 96 1.08 -14.48 -9.21
N ARG A 97 0.41 -13.54 -8.57
CA ARG A 97 -0.71 -12.80 -9.16
C ARG A 97 -0.24 -11.68 -10.09
N ILE A 98 1.01 -11.32 -10.02
CA ILE A 98 1.59 -10.29 -10.87
C ILE A 98 2.18 -10.96 -12.10
N THR A 99 1.84 -10.46 -13.30
CA THR A 99 2.34 -11.06 -14.55
C THR A 99 3.83 -10.76 -14.74
N GLN A 100 4.47 -11.52 -15.64
CA GLN A 100 5.87 -11.28 -15.93
C GLN A 100 6.11 -9.89 -16.51
N GLU A 101 5.21 -9.41 -17.38
CA GLU A 101 5.32 -8.07 -17.93
C GLU A 101 5.23 -7.02 -16.82
N GLN A 102 4.31 -7.20 -15.88
CA GLN A 102 4.17 -6.31 -14.75
C GLN A 102 5.41 -6.34 -13.88
N LYS A 103 5.98 -7.51 -13.65
CA LYS A 103 7.19 -7.63 -12.85
C LYS A 103 8.37 -6.89 -13.49
N GLU A 104 8.50 -6.99 -14.81
CA GLU A 104 9.56 -6.27 -15.51
C GLU A 104 9.38 -4.76 -15.37
N MET A 105 8.14 -4.28 -15.52
CA MET A 105 7.84 -2.87 -15.34
C MET A 105 8.20 -2.42 -13.93
N LEU A 106 7.84 -3.19 -12.92
CA LEU A 106 8.13 -2.85 -11.54
C LEU A 106 9.63 -2.79 -11.28
N ARG A 107 10.40 -3.71 -11.85
CA ARG A 107 11.85 -3.70 -11.67
C ARG A 107 12.46 -2.40 -12.16
N ARG A 108 11.93 -1.83 -13.24
CA ARG A 108 12.41 -0.56 -13.79
C ARG A 108 12.05 0.63 -12.91
N LEU A 109 11.06 0.46 -12.04
CA LEU A 109 10.60 1.54 -11.17
C LEU A 109 11.32 1.59 -9.83
N ARG A 110 12.24 0.68 -9.57
CA ARG A 110 12.99 0.70 -8.31
C ARG A 110 13.78 2.00 -8.18
N ARG A 111 13.82 2.52 -6.97
CA ARG A 111 14.48 3.78 -6.67
C ARG A 111 15.78 3.53 -5.92
N LYS A 112 16.73 4.43 -6.09
CA LYS A 112 18.02 4.34 -5.40
C LYS A 112 18.02 5.10 -4.09
#